data_0f965257662271fbd64a808d6a32f763
#
_entry.id   0f965257662271fbd64a808d6a32f763
#
_cell.length_a   1.000
_cell.length_b   1.000
_cell.length_c   1.000
_cell.angle_alpha   90.00
_cell.angle_beta   90.00
_cell.angle_gamma   90.00
#
_symmetry.space_group_name_H-M   'P 1'
#
loop_
_entity.id
_entity.type
_entity.pdbx_description
1 polymer ?
#
loop_
_entity_poly.entity_id
_entity_poly.type
_entity_poly.pdbx_seq_one_letter_code
_entity_poly.pdbx_strand_id
1 'polypeptide(L)'
;MTETMTTQTGAEQVRWDLTELYDSPDDPRIEAVLAEALDFAREFEQSYQGRVAQLAPAEFVEMMRSLEDHYDQIARPSLYASLLHTLKTQDHQAGKLVGRIREAGAERGRHMVFFSLELAALTDAEAERLYGDPQAAVYKHTVEQERKERPHQLSQVEETLLTEISPVGVGSWTRLFEELCAAITAPIEGEELPLASALSLIRDGDREKRKQATLAITEGLRRDLRTRTYAFNVVLQSKSIADRLRKYDSWISSRNLANETSDEAVEALVQAVTARYDVVERYYTVKKKLLGLDQLYEWDRYAPIEEVERQLTWDQARDLALGSYHRFSARAGKLVQDFFDQPWIDAPVADGKESGAYCAGATPRFHPFVMMNFTGKFNDALTLAHELGHGLHDRLAARQHIFDYHPPLTLAETASVFGEQLTFDRLMAEEGDARVRLAMLCHQVEDAFATIFRQVAMNRFEDAAHAARRTQGELSSDQLGGIWQEKVQAMFGDSLELTEDHLPWWSYVGHFIRVPGYVYAYAFGNLLALSLYQRYREVGPDFVETYLDFLGAGGSQAPDELVRSVGMDITDPGFWDAGLKILDGMVAQVEDLSKN
;
A
#
# COMPACT_ATOMS: atom_id res chain seq x y z
N MET A 1 -3.08 -10.91 -37.95
CA MET A 1 -1.72 -10.78 -37.39
C MET A 1 -1.27 -9.37 -37.75
N THR A 2 -1.60 -8.40 -36.91
CA THR A 2 -1.05 -7.05 -36.96
C THR A 2 0.21 -7.09 -36.11
N GLU A 3 1.39 -7.04 -36.74
CA GLU A 3 2.64 -6.77 -36.03
C GLU A 3 2.47 -5.43 -35.30
N THR A 4 2.28 -5.50 -34.00
CA THR A 4 2.43 -4.35 -33.14
C THR A 4 3.90 -3.98 -33.21
N MET A 5 4.25 -2.92 -33.95
CA MET A 5 5.58 -2.32 -33.89
C MET A 5 5.79 -1.89 -32.43
N THR A 6 6.49 -2.71 -31.67
CA THR A 6 6.97 -2.32 -30.34
C THR A 6 7.95 -1.18 -30.55
N THR A 7 7.52 0.03 -30.22
CA THR A 7 8.39 1.20 -30.17
C THR A 7 9.54 0.85 -29.22
N GLN A 8 10.79 0.89 -29.70
CA GLN A 8 11.95 0.68 -28.83
C GLN A 8 11.99 1.83 -27.81
N THR A 9 11.79 1.48 -26.54
CA THR A 9 11.77 2.45 -25.43
C THR A 9 13.17 2.73 -24.87
N GLY A 10 14.15 1.86 -25.17
CA GLY A 10 15.49 1.88 -24.58
C GLY A 10 15.59 1.11 -23.26
N ALA A 11 14.47 0.61 -22.72
CA ALA A 11 14.44 -0.17 -21.47
C ALA A 11 14.68 -1.67 -21.66
N GLU A 12 14.75 -2.17 -22.89
CA GLU A 12 14.75 -3.61 -23.24
C GLU A 12 15.89 -4.41 -22.59
N GLN A 13 17.01 -3.74 -22.29
CA GLN A 13 18.20 -4.34 -21.67
C GLN A 13 18.35 -3.98 -20.18
N VAL A 14 17.42 -3.22 -19.61
CA VAL A 14 17.45 -2.84 -18.20
C VAL A 14 16.85 -3.95 -17.37
N ARG A 15 17.71 -4.87 -16.92
CA ARG A 15 17.31 -6.05 -16.16
C ARG A 15 18.17 -6.19 -14.92
N TRP A 16 17.56 -6.65 -13.85
CA TRP A 16 18.31 -7.00 -12.65
C TRP A 16 19.12 -8.29 -12.82
N ASP A 17 20.16 -8.43 -12.03
CA ASP A 17 20.95 -9.65 -11.92
C ASP A 17 20.70 -10.32 -10.57
N LEU A 18 20.02 -11.46 -10.58
CA LEU A 18 19.70 -12.22 -9.37
C LEU A 18 20.78 -13.24 -8.97
N THR A 19 21.86 -13.36 -9.76
CA THR A 19 22.93 -14.35 -9.49
C THR A 19 23.70 -14.04 -8.21
N GLU A 20 23.69 -12.79 -7.74
CA GLU A 20 24.24 -12.43 -6.43
C GLU A 20 23.47 -13.10 -5.26
N LEU A 21 22.18 -13.43 -5.46
CA LEU A 21 21.37 -14.16 -4.50
C LEU A 21 21.59 -15.66 -4.67
N TYR A 22 21.22 -16.23 -5.82
CA TYR A 22 21.39 -17.64 -6.17
C TYR A 22 21.54 -17.83 -7.68
N ASP A 23 22.30 -18.86 -8.07
CA ASP A 23 22.59 -19.14 -9.49
C ASP A 23 21.39 -19.75 -10.22
N SER A 24 20.50 -20.48 -9.52
CA SER A 24 19.31 -21.11 -10.11
C SER A 24 18.24 -21.44 -9.05
N PRO A 25 16.99 -21.73 -9.46
CA PRO A 25 15.93 -22.18 -8.54
C PRO A 25 16.25 -23.50 -7.82
N ASP A 26 17.13 -24.32 -8.38
CA ASP A 26 17.57 -25.61 -7.83
C ASP A 26 18.93 -25.51 -7.11
N ASP A 27 19.37 -24.29 -6.78
CA ASP A 27 20.63 -24.08 -6.07
C ASP A 27 20.60 -24.80 -4.71
N PRO A 28 21.52 -25.74 -4.42
CA PRO A 28 21.50 -26.51 -3.19
C PRO A 28 21.68 -25.68 -1.92
N ARG A 29 22.22 -24.47 -2.04
CA ARG A 29 22.33 -23.52 -0.92
C ARG A 29 20.96 -23.11 -0.36
N ILE A 30 19.90 -23.12 -1.18
CA ILE A 30 18.54 -22.79 -0.74
C ILE A 30 18.05 -23.83 0.27
N GLU A 31 18.11 -25.12 -0.07
CA GLU A 31 17.64 -26.19 0.83
C GLU A 31 18.50 -26.27 2.11
N ALA A 32 19.79 -25.99 2.02
CA ALA A 32 20.65 -25.93 3.20
C ALA A 32 20.20 -24.82 4.17
N VAL A 33 19.95 -23.61 3.66
CA VAL A 33 19.44 -22.47 4.48
C VAL A 33 18.08 -22.79 5.10
N LEU A 34 17.16 -23.40 4.35
CA LEU A 34 15.83 -23.76 4.90
C LEU A 34 15.93 -24.81 6.02
N ALA A 35 16.82 -25.79 5.88
CA ALA A 35 17.06 -26.80 6.92
C ALA A 35 17.70 -26.18 8.17
N GLU A 36 18.76 -25.39 8.00
CA GLU A 36 19.41 -24.67 9.11
C GLU A 36 18.44 -23.73 9.83
N ALA A 37 17.55 -23.06 9.09
CA ALA A 37 16.53 -22.18 9.66
C ALA A 37 15.51 -22.94 10.54
N LEU A 38 15.13 -24.15 10.16
CA LEU A 38 14.23 -24.97 10.95
C LEU A 38 14.92 -25.49 12.22
N ASP A 39 16.18 -25.93 12.10
CA ASP A 39 16.96 -26.39 13.25
C ASP A 39 17.20 -25.25 14.25
N PHE A 40 17.55 -24.04 13.75
CA PHE A 40 17.63 -22.84 14.59
C PHE A 40 16.31 -22.58 15.35
N ALA A 41 15.17 -22.64 14.67
CA ALA A 41 13.88 -22.35 15.31
C ALA A 41 13.55 -23.34 16.43
N ARG A 42 13.89 -24.62 16.24
CA ARG A 42 13.74 -25.67 17.30
C ARG A 42 14.66 -25.42 18.48
N GLU A 43 15.92 -25.09 18.22
CA GLU A 43 16.88 -24.78 19.28
C GLU A 43 16.51 -23.49 20.03
N PHE A 44 16.03 -22.50 19.31
CA PHE A 44 15.54 -21.23 19.86
C PHE A 44 14.35 -21.45 20.79
N GLU A 45 13.35 -22.24 20.35
CA GLU A 45 12.23 -22.63 21.20
C GLU A 45 12.71 -23.35 22.48
N GLN A 46 13.56 -24.35 22.35
CA GLN A 46 14.10 -25.11 23.50
C GLN A 46 14.88 -24.22 24.48
N SER A 47 15.57 -23.21 23.97
CA SER A 47 16.43 -22.35 24.77
C SER A 47 15.69 -21.25 25.50
N TYR A 48 14.62 -20.70 24.88
CA TYR A 48 14.03 -19.46 25.35
C TYR A 48 12.54 -19.56 25.73
N GLN A 49 11.78 -20.55 25.27
CA GLN A 49 10.37 -20.68 25.60
C GLN A 49 10.14 -20.77 27.12
N GLY A 50 9.26 -19.94 27.66
CA GLY A 50 8.95 -19.80 29.08
C GLY A 50 10.00 -19.03 29.88
N ARG A 51 10.99 -18.41 29.19
CA ARG A 51 12.15 -17.79 29.88
C ARG A 51 12.39 -16.33 29.53
N VAL A 52 11.73 -15.76 28.50
CA VAL A 52 12.03 -14.40 28.00
C VAL A 52 11.95 -13.37 29.12
N ALA A 53 10.91 -13.43 29.96
CA ALA A 53 10.74 -12.53 31.10
C ALA A 53 11.85 -12.64 32.17
N GLN A 54 12.64 -13.72 32.17
CA GLN A 54 13.65 -14.01 33.19
C GLN A 54 15.08 -13.75 32.70
N LEU A 55 15.27 -13.50 31.40
CA LEU A 55 16.59 -13.29 30.81
C LEU A 55 17.29 -12.08 31.45
N ALA A 56 18.60 -12.21 31.67
CA ALA A 56 19.42 -11.04 31.93
C ALA A 56 19.51 -10.15 30.69
N PRO A 57 19.71 -8.83 30.83
CA PRO A 57 19.81 -7.93 29.65
C PRO A 57 20.82 -8.40 28.60
N ALA A 58 21.99 -8.89 29.00
CA ALA A 58 22.99 -9.40 28.08
C ALA A 58 22.51 -10.66 27.31
N GLU A 59 21.80 -11.59 27.99
CA GLU A 59 21.23 -12.78 27.37
C GLU A 59 20.10 -12.39 26.38
N PHE A 60 19.31 -11.36 26.72
CA PHE A 60 18.30 -10.80 25.81
C PHE A 60 18.94 -10.23 24.55
N VAL A 61 20.02 -9.47 24.67
CA VAL A 61 20.77 -8.95 23.51
C VAL A 61 21.32 -10.09 22.64
N GLU A 62 21.86 -11.13 23.24
CA GLU A 62 22.36 -12.32 22.51
C GLU A 62 21.24 -13.03 21.76
N MET A 63 20.08 -13.21 22.41
CA MET A 63 18.88 -13.77 21.80
C MET A 63 18.41 -12.93 20.61
N MET A 64 18.28 -11.60 20.75
CA MET A 64 17.85 -10.71 19.68
C MET A 64 18.81 -10.70 18.49
N ARG A 65 20.12 -10.66 18.73
CA ARG A 65 21.13 -10.77 17.68
C ARG A 65 21.08 -12.09 16.91
N SER A 66 20.87 -13.19 17.63
CA SER A 66 20.71 -14.49 16.97
C SER A 66 19.47 -14.53 16.06
N LEU A 67 18.41 -13.83 16.46
CA LEU A 67 17.22 -13.65 15.62
C LEU A 67 17.48 -12.77 14.40
N GLU A 68 18.22 -11.67 14.54
CA GLU A 68 18.62 -10.83 13.41
C GLU A 68 19.38 -11.65 12.36
N ASP A 69 20.39 -12.40 12.79
CA ASP A 69 21.17 -13.25 11.89
C ASP A 69 20.30 -14.33 11.22
N HIS A 70 19.37 -14.90 11.97
CA HIS A 70 18.42 -15.88 11.44
C HIS A 70 17.49 -15.26 10.38
N TYR A 71 16.92 -14.09 10.64
CA TYR A 71 16.04 -13.41 9.67
C TYR A 71 16.80 -12.98 8.42
N ASP A 72 18.03 -12.51 8.52
CA ASP A 72 18.88 -12.23 7.37
C ASP A 72 19.14 -13.46 6.50
N GLN A 73 19.41 -14.61 7.12
CA GLN A 73 19.64 -15.86 6.38
C GLN A 73 18.42 -16.28 5.56
N ILE A 74 17.22 -16.25 6.15
CA ILE A 74 15.99 -16.68 5.47
C ILE A 74 15.44 -15.63 4.50
N ALA A 75 15.80 -14.37 4.64
CA ALA A 75 15.40 -13.33 3.74
C ALA A 75 15.93 -13.57 2.32
N ARG A 76 17.16 -14.04 2.19
CA ARG A 76 17.83 -14.26 0.90
C ARG A 76 17.08 -15.22 -0.02
N PRO A 77 16.75 -16.47 0.38
CA PRO A 77 15.97 -17.37 -0.50
C PRO A 77 14.55 -16.86 -0.73
N SER A 78 13.95 -16.18 0.25
CA SER A 78 12.61 -15.61 0.11
C SER A 78 12.56 -14.48 -0.93
N LEU A 79 13.53 -13.57 -0.87
CA LEU A 79 13.70 -12.48 -1.85
C LEU A 79 13.93 -13.05 -3.25
N TYR A 80 14.89 -13.97 -3.40
CA TYR A 80 15.19 -14.60 -4.68
C TYR A 80 13.97 -15.26 -5.33
N ALA A 81 13.23 -16.06 -4.56
CA ALA A 81 12.06 -16.76 -5.07
C ALA A 81 10.95 -15.79 -5.50
N SER A 82 10.71 -14.72 -4.73
CA SER A 82 9.74 -13.68 -5.05
C SER A 82 10.12 -12.95 -6.34
N LEU A 83 11.36 -12.45 -6.43
CA LEU A 83 11.86 -11.72 -7.61
C LEU A 83 11.85 -12.58 -8.87
N LEU A 84 12.27 -13.85 -8.77
CA LEU A 84 12.25 -14.79 -9.89
C LEU A 84 10.81 -15.08 -10.36
N HIS A 85 9.90 -15.29 -9.41
CA HIS A 85 8.48 -15.56 -9.73
C HIS A 85 7.82 -14.36 -10.41
N THR A 86 8.09 -13.15 -9.96
CA THR A 86 7.61 -11.91 -10.59
C THR A 86 7.99 -11.81 -12.05
N LEU A 87 9.20 -12.22 -12.42
CA LEU A 87 9.63 -12.22 -13.82
C LEU A 87 8.99 -13.34 -14.66
N LYS A 88 8.52 -14.41 -14.02
CA LYS A 88 8.10 -15.66 -14.68
C LYS A 88 6.92 -16.30 -13.94
N THR A 89 5.81 -15.57 -13.83
CA THR A 89 4.61 -16.03 -13.08
C THR A 89 4.03 -17.36 -13.56
N GLN A 90 4.29 -17.73 -14.83
CA GLN A 90 3.82 -18.97 -15.45
C GLN A 90 4.87 -20.10 -15.38
N ASP A 91 6.07 -19.82 -14.86
CA ASP A 91 7.13 -20.83 -14.73
C ASP A 91 6.85 -21.74 -13.53
N HIS A 92 6.68 -23.04 -13.83
CA HIS A 92 6.40 -24.05 -12.81
C HIS A 92 7.53 -24.17 -11.76
N GLN A 93 8.79 -24.00 -12.15
CA GLN A 93 9.92 -24.09 -11.21
C GLN A 93 9.95 -22.90 -10.26
N ALA A 94 9.73 -21.69 -10.76
CA ALA A 94 9.60 -20.49 -9.93
C ALA A 94 8.44 -20.61 -8.92
N GLY A 95 7.25 -21.05 -9.40
CA GLY A 95 6.10 -21.29 -8.55
C GLY A 95 6.34 -22.38 -7.49
N LYS A 96 7.03 -23.48 -7.86
CA LYS A 96 7.41 -24.55 -6.93
C LYS A 96 8.35 -24.05 -5.84
N LEU A 97 9.32 -23.20 -6.19
CA LEU A 97 10.24 -22.61 -5.22
C LEU A 97 9.51 -21.73 -4.20
N VAL A 98 8.61 -20.84 -4.67
CA VAL A 98 7.78 -20.03 -3.78
C VAL A 98 6.95 -20.90 -2.83
N GLY A 99 6.32 -21.97 -3.35
CA GLY A 99 5.56 -22.93 -2.54
C GLY A 99 6.43 -23.58 -1.47
N ARG A 100 7.62 -24.07 -1.85
CA ARG A 100 8.59 -24.69 -0.95
C ARG A 100 9.05 -23.79 0.19
N ILE A 101 9.33 -22.50 -0.13
CA ILE A 101 9.74 -21.52 0.89
C ILE A 101 8.59 -21.20 1.84
N ARG A 102 7.35 -21.09 1.35
CA ARG A 102 6.15 -20.89 2.19
C ARG A 102 5.93 -22.06 3.15
N GLU A 103 6.07 -23.29 2.68
CA GLU A 103 5.95 -24.50 3.52
C GLU A 103 7.01 -24.52 4.63
N ALA A 104 8.28 -24.28 4.29
CA ALA A 104 9.36 -24.18 5.24
C ALA A 104 9.16 -23.05 6.26
N GLY A 105 8.66 -21.87 5.78
CA GLY A 105 8.32 -20.75 6.63
C GLY A 105 7.20 -21.06 7.62
N ALA A 106 6.16 -21.78 7.20
CA ALA A 106 5.07 -22.20 8.07
C ALA A 106 5.53 -23.21 9.13
N GLU A 107 6.39 -24.17 8.76
CA GLU A 107 6.96 -25.14 9.71
C GLU A 107 7.82 -24.46 10.76
N ARG A 108 8.73 -23.59 10.33
CA ARG A 108 9.55 -22.75 11.22
C ARG A 108 8.71 -21.87 12.14
N GLY A 109 7.70 -21.19 11.59
CA GLY A 109 6.84 -20.24 12.30
C GLY A 109 6.16 -20.87 13.53
N ARG A 110 5.82 -22.17 13.48
CA ARG A 110 5.23 -22.88 14.63
C ARG A 110 6.15 -22.90 15.85
N HIS A 111 7.47 -22.97 15.65
CA HIS A 111 8.45 -22.93 16.72
C HIS A 111 8.74 -21.51 17.24
N MET A 112 8.42 -20.47 16.43
CA MET A 112 8.73 -19.07 16.77
C MET A 112 7.57 -18.32 17.41
N VAL A 113 6.34 -18.83 17.35
CA VAL A 113 5.12 -18.17 17.85
C VAL A 113 5.20 -17.76 19.32
N PHE A 114 5.87 -18.56 20.18
CA PHE A 114 5.98 -18.25 21.60
C PHE A 114 6.65 -16.90 21.86
N PHE A 115 7.57 -16.48 20.98
CA PHE A 115 8.41 -15.31 21.18
C PHE A 115 7.59 -14.02 21.24
N SER A 116 6.76 -13.72 20.24
CA SER A 116 5.86 -12.57 20.27
C SER A 116 4.89 -12.61 21.46
N LEU A 117 4.37 -13.79 21.79
CA LEU A 117 3.49 -13.95 22.95
C LEU A 117 4.18 -13.63 24.28
N GLU A 118 5.43 -14.07 24.45
CA GLU A 118 6.18 -13.80 25.67
C GLU A 118 6.66 -12.35 25.75
N LEU A 119 7.05 -11.73 24.61
CA LEU A 119 7.35 -10.29 24.58
C LEU A 119 6.13 -9.46 24.96
N ALA A 120 4.96 -9.75 24.37
CA ALA A 120 3.73 -9.07 24.70
C ALA A 120 3.31 -9.24 26.17
N ALA A 121 3.61 -10.40 26.77
CA ALA A 121 3.28 -10.70 28.16
C ALA A 121 4.18 -10.00 29.20
N LEU A 122 5.33 -9.42 28.80
CA LEU A 122 6.25 -8.73 29.71
C LEU A 122 5.54 -7.65 30.51
N THR A 123 5.73 -7.66 31.84
CA THR A 123 5.31 -6.54 32.70
C THR A 123 6.21 -5.33 32.49
N ASP A 124 5.75 -4.14 32.91
CA ASP A 124 6.55 -2.90 32.79
C ASP A 124 7.89 -3.04 33.49
N ALA A 125 7.93 -3.67 34.69
CA ALA A 125 9.16 -3.87 35.44
C ALA A 125 10.14 -4.86 34.74
N GLU A 126 9.63 -5.89 34.06
CA GLU A 126 10.45 -6.82 33.30
C GLU A 126 11.03 -6.18 32.04
N ALA A 127 10.21 -5.42 31.30
CA ALA A 127 10.63 -4.68 30.12
C ALA A 127 11.68 -3.61 30.45
N GLU A 128 11.42 -2.77 31.46
CA GLU A 128 12.39 -1.75 31.91
C GLU A 128 13.71 -2.38 32.40
N ARG A 129 13.67 -3.56 33.04
CA ARG A 129 14.87 -4.27 33.42
C ARG A 129 15.71 -4.72 32.21
N LEU A 130 15.05 -5.18 31.14
CA LEU A 130 15.72 -5.56 29.89
C LEU A 130 16.38 -4.34 29.23
N TYR A 131 15.72 -3.19 29.21
CA TYR A 131 16.23 -1.95 28.62
C TYR A 131 17.33 -1.28 29.46
N GLY A 132 17.60 -1.74 30.69
CA GLY A 132 18.68 -1.22 31.53
C GLY A 132 20.08 -1.39 30.94
N ASP A 133 20.25 -2.29 29.96
CA ASP A 133 21.48 -2.40 29.16
C ASP A 133 21.33 -1.52 27.89
N PRO A 134 22.28 -0.59 27.62
CA PRO A 134 22.25 0.24 26.41
C PRO A 134 22.18 -0.56 25.09
N GLN A 135 22.72 -1.80 25.06
CA GLN A 135 22.64 -2.66 23.88
C GLN A 135 21.25 -3.29 23.70
N ALA A 136 20.50 -3.48 24.79
CA ALA A 136 19.11 -3.95 24.73
C ALA A 136 18.14 -2.79 24.43
N ALA A 137 18.50 -1.56 24.78
CA ALA A 137 17.66 -0.38 24.56
C ALA A 137 17.34 -0.12 23.06
N VAL A 138 18.19 -0.62 22.14
CA VAL A 138 17.93 -0.50 20.69
C VAL A 138 16.69 -1.29 20.27
N TYR A 139 16.30 -2.34 20.97
CA TYR A 139 15.12 -3.17 20.69
C TYR A 139 13.85 -2.69 21.40
N LYS A 140 13.92 -1.56 22.11
CA LYS A 140 12.80 -1.05 22.92
C LYS A 140 11.53 -0.86 22.07
N HIS A 141 11.65 -0.25 20.91
CA HIS A 141 10.50 -0.01 20.04
C HIS A 141 9.79 -1.32 19.65
N THR A 142 10.55 -2.28 19.11
CA THR A 142 10.03 -3.61 18.74
C THR A 142 9.29 -4.29 19.90
N VAL A 143 9.87 -4.29 21.10
CA VAL A 143 9.25 -4.93 22.27
C VAL A 143 8.00 -4.18 22.73
N GLU A 144 8.03 -2.84 22.75
CA GLU A 144 6.87 -2.05 23.15
C GLU A 144 5.70 -2.18 22.14
N GLN A 145 5.97 -2.36 20.84
CA GLN A 145 4.91 -2.63 19.87
C GLN A 145 4.21 -3.98 20.17
N GLU A 146 4.96 -5.03 20.42
CA GLU A 146 4.39 -6.32 20.83
C GLU A 146 3.58 -6.17 22.14
N ARG A 147 4.06 -5.39 23.10
CA ARG A 147 3.39 -5.16 24.39
C ARG A 147 2.09 -4.37 24.28
N LYS A 148 1.93 -3.53 23.26
CA LYS A 148 0.66 -2.82 23.00
C LYS A 148 -0.52 -3.79 22.74
N GLU A 149 -0.25 -4.98 22.24
CA GLU A 149 -1.28 -6.02 22.03
C GLU A 149 -1.72 -6.70 23.34
N ARG A 150 -0.98 -6.56 24.43
CA ARG A 150 -1.24 -7.24 25.73
C ARG A 150 -2.67 -7.07 26.26
N PRO A 151 -3.30 -5.88 26.26
CA PRO A 151 -4.68 -5.70 26.73
C PRO A 151 -5.72 -6.46 25.89
N HIS A 152 -5.35 -6.82 24.65
CA HIS A 152 -6.20 -7.39 23.62
C HIS A 152 -5.96 -8.89 23.42
N GLN A 153 -4.97 -9.47 24.11
CA GLN A 153 -4.70 -10.90 24.05
C GLN A 153 -5.76 -11.69 24.80
N LEU A 154 -6.12 -12.83 24.24
CA LEU A 154 -6.92 -13.86 24.90
C LEU A 154 -5.99 -14.88 25.59
N SER A 155 -6.58 -15.81 26.34
CA SER A 155 -5.80 -16.93 26.88
C SER A 155 -5.20 -17.78 25.75
N GLN A 156 -4.10 -18.46 25.99
CA GLN A 156 -3.45 -19.36 25.01
C GLN A 156 -4.42 -20.39 24.44
N VAL A 157 -5.32 -20.93 25.27
CA VAL A 157 -6.34 -21.93 24.84
C VAL A 157 -7.33 -21.29 23.86
N GLU A 158 -7.77 -20.06 24.15
CA GLU A 158 -8.70 -19.33 23.27
C GLU A 158 -8.04 -18.92 21.97
N GLU A 159 -6.78 -18.43 22.00
CA GLU A 159 -6.03 -18.08 20.78
C GLU A 159 -5.81 -19.31 19.89
N THR A 160 -5.41 -20.45 20.48
CA THR A 160 -5.26 -21.71 19.74
C THR A 160 -6.59 -22.13 19.10
N LEU A 161 -7.68 -22.10 19.86
CA LEU A 161 -9.00 -22.46 19.35
C LEU A 161 -9.43 -21.58 18.19
N LEU A 162 -9.29 -20.24 18.32
CA LEU A 162 -9.65 -19.29 17.27
C LEU A 162 -8.79 -19.48 16.02
N THR A 163 -7.51 -19.78 16.18
CA THR A 163 -6.59 -20.08 15.08
C THR A 163 -7.01 -21.35 14.34
N GLU A 164 -7.34 -22.42 15.05
CA GLU A 164 -7.75 -23.70 14.45
C GLU A 164 -9.09 -23.61 13.70
N ILE A 165 -10.05 -22.83 14.21
CA ILE A 165 -11.36 -22.69 13.55
C ILE A 165 -11.39 -21.60 12.46
N SER A 166 -10.41 -20.69 12.42
CA SER A 166 -10.38 -19.58 11.47
C SER A 166 -10.50 -20.02 10.01
N PRO A 167 -9.81 -21.08 9.51
CA PRO A 167 -9.90 -21.51 8.12
C PRO A 167 -11.31 -21.97 7.71
N VAL A 168 -12.07 -22.56 8.62
CA VAL A 168 -13.45 -23.03 8.39
C VAL A 168 -14.50 -22.02 8.88
N GLY A 169 -14.08 -20.99 9.59
CA GLY A 169 -14.87 -19.84 10.06
C GLY A 169 -14.86 -18.69 9.06
N VAL A 170 -14.44 -17.51 9.52
CA VAL A 170 -14.40 -16.28 8.69
C VAL A 170 -13.52 -16.43 7.45
N GLY A 171 -12.43 -17.19 7.53
CA GLY A 171 -11.55 -17.45 6.40
C GLY A 171 -12.23 -18.13 5.21
N SER A 172 -13.18 -19.07 5.47
CA SER A 172 -13.97 -19.69 4.38
C SER A 172 -14.89 -18.69 3.69
N TRP A 173 -15.45 -17.72 4.42
CA TRP A 173 -16.31 -16.68 3.84
C TRP A 173 -15.50 -15.67 3.02
N THR A 174 -14.32 -15.34 3.48
CA THR A 174 -13.35 -14.51 2.71
C THR A 174 -13.00 -15.19 1.40
N ARG A 175 -12.63 -16.48 1.46
CA ARG A 175 -12.32 -17.26 0.26
C ARG A 175 -13.50 -17.36 -0.69
N LEU A 176 -14.70 -17.68 -0.19
CA LEU A 176 -15.91 -17.72 -1.03
C LEU A 176 -16.18 -16.38 -1.71
N PHE A 177 -16.02 -15.27 -0.99
CA PHE A 177 -16.17 -13.94 -1.57
C PHE A 177 -15.16 -13.70 -2.69
N GLU A 178 -13.90 -14.08 -2.52
CA GLU A 178 -12.86 -13.95 -3.54
C GLU A 178 -13.19 -14.79 -4.79
N GLU A 179 -13.62 -16.04 -4.60
CA GLU A 179 -14.03 -16.90 -5.71
C GLU A 179 -15.24 -16.31 -6.48
N LEU A 180 -16.23 -15.76 -5.76
CA LEU A 180 -17.36 -15.08 -6.38
C LEU A 180 -16.95 -13.82 -7.13
N CYS A 181 -16.03 -13.01 -6.59
CA CYS A 181 -15.53 -11.83 -7.28
C CYS A 181 -14.70 -12.17 -8.53
N ALA A 182 -13.88 -13.22 -8.45
CA ALA A 182 -13.11 -13.70 -9.60
C ALA A 182 -13.98 -14.24 -10.73
N ALA A 183 -15.18 -14.75 -10.39
CA ALA A 183 -16.15 -15.26 -11.35
C ALA A 183 -17.07 -14.19 -11.96
N ILE A 184 -16.96 -12.92 -11.54
CA ILE A 184 -17.78 -11.83 -12.10
C ILE A 184 -17.41 -11.61 -13.56
N THR A 185 -18.44 -11.67 -14.42
CA THR A 185 -18.34 -11.31 -15.83
C THR A 185 -19.33 -10.20 -16.17
N ALA A 186 -19.02 -9.43 -17.20
CA ALA A 186 -19.86 -8.37 -17.73
C ALA A 186 -20.29 -8.71 -19.16
N PRO A 187 -21.59 -8.69 -19.51
CA PRO A 187 -22.07 -8.97 -20.86
C PRO A 187 -21.88 -7.73 -21.76
N ILE A 188 -20.87 -7.74 -22.61
CA ILE A 188 -20.52 -6.64 -23.52
C ILE A 188 -20.46 -7.19 -24.95
N GLU A 189 -21.22 -6.58 -25.87
CA GLU A 189 -21.27 -6.94 -27.30
C GLU A 189 -21.56 -8.42 -27.58
N GLY A 190 -22.31 -9.08 -26.68
CA GLY A 190 -22.66 -10.50 -26.81
C GLY A 190 -21.62 -11.49 -26.27
N GLU A 191 -20.56 -11.00 -25.68
CA GLU A 191 -19.54 -11.79 -24.97
C GLU A 191 -19.57 -11.51 -23.46
N GLU A 192 -19.18 -12.51 -22.66
CA GLU A 192 -19.01 -12.38 -21.20
C GLU A 192 -17.53 -12.04 -20.90
N LEU A 193 -17.25 -10.77 -20.67
CA LEU A 193 -15.89 -10.32 -20.35
C LEU A 193 -15.60 -10.46 -18.85
N PRO A 194 -14.41 -10.93 -18.45
CA PRO A 194 -13.97 -10.86 -17.05
C PRO A 194 -14.03 -9.44 -16.51
N LEU A 195 -14.35 -9.30 -15.20
CA LEU A 195 -14.50 -7.98 -14.55
C LEU A 195 -13.30 -7.05 -14.80
N ALA A 196 -12.07 -7.56 -14.71
CA ALA A 196 -10.86 -6.75 -14.95
C ALA A 196 -10.82 -6.16 -16.36
N SER A 197 -11.18 -6.95 -17.38
CA SER A 197 -11.26 -6.50 -18.78
C SER A 197 -12.38 -5.46 -18.97
N ALA A 198 -13.54 -5.69 -18.37
CA ALA A 198 -14.66 -4.74 -18.42
C ALA A 198 -14.32 -3.41 -17.72
N LEU A 199 -13.62 -3.46 -16.58
CA LEU A 199 -13.15 -2.26 -15.87
C LEU A 199 -12.14 -1.42 -16.69
N SER A 200 -11.40 -2.01 -17.62
CA SER A 200 -10.54 -1.21 -18.52
C SER A 200 -11.34 -0.35 -19.48
N LEU A 201 -12.52 -0.80 -19.91
CA LEU A 201 -13.39 -0.11 -20.86
C LEU A 201 -14.07 1.15 -20.29
N ILE A 202 -14.16 1.30 -18.96
CA ILE A 202 -14.67 2.54 -18.35
C ILE A 202 -13.71 3.72 -18.52
N ARG A 203 -12.53 3.50 -19.10
CA ARG A 203 -11.54 4.53 -19.46
C ARG A 203 -11.47 4.81 -20.97
N ASP A 204 -12.31 4.17 -21.78
CA ASP A 204 -12.36 4.40 -23.25
C ASP A 204 -12.70 5.86 -23.57
N GLY A 205 -12.16 6.40 -24.66
CA GLY A 205 -12.48 7.76 -25.15
C GLY A 205 -13.95 7.94 -25.51
N ASP A 206 -14.62 6.88 -26.01
CA ASP A 206 -16.03 6.88 -26.38
C ASP A 206 -16.95 6.79 -25.15
N ARG A 207 -17.76 7.83 -24.94
CA ARG A 207 -18.71 7.92 -23.81
C ARG A 207 -19.72 6.79 -23.79
N GLU A 208 -20.24 6.39 -24.96
CA GLU A 208 -21.26 5.33 -25.03
C GLU A 208 -20.68 3.98 -24.65
N LYS A 209 -19.45 3.69 -25.08
CA LYS A 209 -18.72 2.48 -24.65
C LYS A 209 -18.48 2.48 -23.14
N ARG A 210 -18.04 3.60 -22.53
CA ARG A 210 -17.89 3.70 -21.08
C ARG A 210 -19.20 3.42 -20.35
N LYS A 211 -20.30 4.01 -20.83
CA LYS A 211 -21.63 3.79 -20.26
C LYS A 211 -22.05 2.32 -20.36
N GLN A 212 -21.92 1.72 -21.54
CA GLN A 212 -22.25 0.31 -21.76
C GLN A 212 -21.41 -0.61 -20.88
N ALA A 213 -20.11 -0.36 -20.76
CA ALA A 213 -19.24 -1.11 -19.87
C ALA A 213 -19.67 -0.99 -18.40
N THR A 214 -20.00 0.23 -17.93
CA THR A 214 -20.48 0.48 -16.57
C THR A 214 -21.77 -0.28 -16.27
N LEU A 215 -22.76 -0.22 -17.19
CA LEU A 215 -24.03 -0.93 -17.03
C LEU A 215 -23.84 -2.45 -17.08
N ALA A 216 -22.99 -2.96 -17.96
CA ALA A 216 -22.67 -4.38 -18.03
C ALA A 216 -21.95 -4.88 -16.77
N ILE A 217 -21.00 -4.10 -16.22
CA ILE A 217 -20.37 -4.39 -14.94
C ILE A 217 -21.43 -4.45 -13.84
N THR A 218 -22.33 -3.47 -13.78
CA THR A 218 -23.43 -3.45 -12.80
C THR A 218 -24.30 -4.69 -12.90
N GLU A 219 -24.63 -5.15 -14.12
CA GLU A 219 -25.36 -6.40 -14.31
C GLU A 219 -24.58 -7.60 -13.76
N GLY A 220 -23.29 -7.70 -14.06
CA GLY A 220 -22.40 -8.72 -13.49
C GLY A 220 -22.35 -8.68 -11.97
N LEU A 221 -22.26 -7.48 -11.38
CA LEU A 221 -22.27 -7.28 -9.92
C LEU A 221 -23.62 -7.68 -9.28
N ARG A 222 -24.74 -7.53 -9.97
CA ARG A 222 -26.06 -7.97 -9.45
C ARG A 222 -26.18 -9.50 -9.39
N ARG A 223 -25.46 -10.24 -10.25
CA ARG A 223 -25.36 -11.69 -10.13
C ARG A 223 -24.67 -12.01 -8.79
N ASP A 224 -25.14 -12.99 -8.06
CA ASP A 224 -24.63 -13.41 -6.75
C ASP A 224 -24.46 -12.30 -5.68
N LEU A 225 -25.04 -11.11 -5.90
CA LEU A 225 -24.98 -9.99 -4.93
C LEU A 225 -25.48 -10.44 -3.54
N ARG A 226 -26.54 -11.23 -3.48
CA ARG A 226 -27.08 -11.77 -2.21
C ARG A 226 -26.02 -12.58 -1.45
N THR A 227 -25.24 -13.41 -2.14
CA THR A 227 -24.22 -14.25 -1.51
C THR A 227 -23.06 -13.41 -1.00
N ARG A 228 -22.60 -12.44 -1.81
CA ARG A 228 -21.55 -11.49 -1.36
C ARG A 228 -22.03 -10.61 -0.21
N THR A 229 -23.29 -10.18 -0.21
CA THR A 229 -23.92 -9.46 0.91
C THR A 229 -23.88 -10.30 2.20
N TYR A 230 -24.23 -11.59 2.10
CA TYR A 230 -24.19 -12.48 3.25
C TYR A 230 -22.76 -12.69 3.76
N ALA A 231 -21.80 -12.92 2.87
CA ALA A 231 -20.38 -13.04 3.23
C ALA A 231 -19.88 -11.78 3.98
N PHE A 232 -20.23 -10.59 3.49
CA PHE A 232 -19.87 -9.35 4.17
C PHE A 232 -20.51 -9.21 5.55
N ASN A 233 -21.80 -9.54 5.69
CA ASN A 233 -22.47 -9.59 6.99
C ASN A 233 -21.78 -10.53 7.99
N VAL A 234 -21.27 -11.70 7.52
CA VAL A 234 -20.50 -12.63 8.36
C VAL A 234 -19.18 -11.98 8.81
N VAL A 235 -18.47 -11.32 7.90
CA VAL A 235 -17.21 -10.61 8.24
C VAL A 235 -17.45 -9.49 9.25
N LEU A 236 -18.46 -8.63 9.02
CA LEU A 236 -18.86 -7.58 9.95
C LEU A 236 -19.21 -8.12 11.34
N GLN A 237 -19.94 -9.24 11.39
CA GLN A 237 -20.30 -9.90 12.66
C GLN A 237 -19.09 -10.53 13.35
N SER A 238 -18.24 -11.22 12.59
CA SER A 238 -17.00 -11.82 13.11
C SER A 238 -16.09 -10.75 13.72
N LYS A 239 -15.92 -9.63 13.02
CA LYS A 239 -15.16 -8.48 13.52
C LYS A 239 -15.75 -7.92 14.81
N SER A 240 -17.08 -7.74 14.87
CA SER A 240 -17.77 -7.26 16.08
C SER A 240 -17.57 -8.19 17.29
N ILE A 241 -17.56 -9.52 17.06
CA ILE A 241 -17.30 -10.50 18.12
C ILE A 241 -15.84 -10.43 18.56
N ALA A 242 -14.90 -10.39 17.62
CA ALA A 242 -13.47 -10.30 17.90
C ALA A 242 -13.13 -9.04 18.70
N ASP A 243 -13.64 -7.87 18.29
CA ASP A 243 -13.41 -6.61 18.99
C ASP A 243 -13.91 -6.66 20.43
N ARG A 244 -15.11 -7.21 20.64
CA ARG A 244 -15.68 -7.33 22.00
C ARG A 244 -14.87 -8.30 22.87
N LEU A 245 -14.46 -9.45 22.34
CA LEU A 245 -13.67 -10.45 23.08
C LEU A 245 -12.28 -9.88 23.44
N ARG A 246 -11.67 -9.18 22.50
CA ARG A 246 -10.34 -8.59 22.66
C ARG A 246 -10.36 -7.19 23.29
N LYS A 247 -11.54 -6.67 23.64
CA LYS A 247 -11.74 -5.38 24.31
C LYS A 247 -11.21 -4.19 23.51
N TYR A 248 -11.39 -4.19 22.18
CA TYR A 248 -11.15 -3.01 21.37
C TYR A 248 -12.33 -2.02 21.51
N ASP A 249 -12.04 -0.73 21.63
CA ASP A 249 -13.05 0.31 21.87
C ASP A 249 -13.90 0.58 20.62
N SER A 250 -13.30 0.49 19.43
CA SER A 250 -13.97 0.72 18.16
C SER A 250 -13.71 -0.42 17.15
N TRP A 251 -14.43 -0.41 16.04
CA TRP A 251 -14.25 -1.40 14.96
C TRP A 251 -12.89 -1.25 14.27
N ILE A 252 -12.29 -0.04 14.31
CA ILE A 252 -11.05 0.29 13.62
C ILE A 252 -9.81 0.21 14.54
N SER A 253 -9.99 0.26 15.87
CA SER A 253 -8.87 0.35 16.83
C SER A 253 -7.82 -0.74 16.66
N SER A 254 -8.25 -2.00 16.37
CA SER A 254 -7.28 -3.08 16.12
C SER A 254 -6.44 -2.84 14.85
N ARG A 255 -7.01 -2.18 13.84
CA ARG A 255 -6.27 -1.82 12.62
C ARG A 255 -5.31 -0.66 12.90
N ASN A 256 -5.75 0.32 13.66
CA ASN A 256 -4.92 1.46 14.02
C ASN A 256 -3.72 1.02 14.88
N LEU A 257 -3.95 0.11 15.82
CA LEU A 257 -2.86 -0.49 16.61
C LEU A 257 -1.84 -1.21 15.71
N ALA A 258 -2.30 -2.04 14.78
CA ALA A 258 -1.43 -2.73 13.82
C ALA A 258 -0.70 -1.79 12.84
N ASN A 259 -1.23 -0.60 12.61
CA ASN A 259 -0.62 0.45 11.80
C ASN A 259 0.21 1.44 12.63
N GLU A 260 0.40 1.17 13.91
CA GLU A 260 1.13 2.01 14.86
C GLU A 260 0.62 3.46 14.93
N THR A 261 -0.68 3.65 14.78
CA THR A 261 -1.30 4.98 14.82
C THR A 261 -2.45 5.03 15.83
N SER A 262 -2.80 6.22 16.30
CA SER A 262 -3.92 6.40 17.22
C SER A 262 -5.26 6.57 16.49
N ASP A 263 -6.36 6.28 17.19
CA ASP A 263 -7.72 6.53 16.68
C ASP A 263 -7.92 8.02 16.38
N GLU A 264 -7.34 8.91 17.19
CA GLU A 264 -7.39 10.38 17.03
C GLU A 264 -6.69 10.84 15.75
N ALA A 265 -5.53 10.27 15.41
CA ALA A 265 -4.81 10.61 14.18
C ALA A 265 -5.59 10.21 12.93
N VAL A 266 -6.21 9.02 12.96
CA VAL A 266 -7.06 8.55 11.84
C VAL A 266 -8.32 9.40 11.71
N GLU A 267 -8.95 9.78 12.81
CA GLU A 267 -10.12 10.67 12.79
C GLU A 267 -9.76 12.07 12.27
N ALA A 268 -8.60 12.63 12.67
CA ALA A 268 -8.10 13.90 12.16
C ALA A 268 -7.88 13.88 10.64
N LEU A 269 -7.27 12.80 10.11
CA LEU A 269 -7.14 12.56 8.69
C LEU A 269 -8.50 12.56 7.98
N VAL A 270 -9.44 11.76 8.49
CA VAL A 270 -10.77 11.61 7.88
C VAL A 270 -11.53 12.92 7.89
N GLN A 271 -11.48 13.68 9.01
CA GLN A 271 -12.10 15.01 9.12
C GLN A 271 -11.49 15.98 8.11
N ALA A 272 -10.17 16.05 8.00
CA ALA A 272 -9.49 16.92 7.05
C ALA A 272 -9.91 16.63 5.60
N VAL A 273 -9.89 15.34 5.19
CA VAL A 273 -10.25 14.95 3.82
C VAL A 273 -11.73 15.22 3.53
N THR A 274 -12.63 14.87 4.44
CA THR A 274 -14.07 15.08 4.22
C THR A 274 -14.44 16.56 4.19
N ALA A 275 -13.74 17.42 4.96
CA ALA A 275 -13.91 18.87 4.93
C ALA A 275 -13.46 19.51 3.59
N ARG A 276 -12.71 18.77 2.77
CA ARG A 276 -12.18 19.25 1.48
C ARG A 276 -12.76 18.54 0.26
N TYR A 277 -13.95 17.97 0.37
CA TYR A 277 -14.68 17.43 -0.79
C TYR A 277 -14.98 18.49 -1.85
N ASP A 278 -14.97 19.78 -1.50
CA ASP A 278 -15.04 20.89 -2.43
C ASP A 278 -13.96 20.85 -3.53
N VAL A 279 -12.77 20.35 -3.24
CA VAL A 279 -11.67 20.20 -4.21
C VAL A 279 -12.07 19.20 -5.30
N VAL A 280 -12.70 18.08 -4.92
CA VAL A 280 -13.20 17.07 -5.86
C VAL A 280 -14.34 17.64 -6.71
N GLU A 281 -15.32 18.31 -6.07
CA GLU A 281 -16.47 18.93 -6.76
C GLU A 281 -16.04 19.98 -7.79
N ARG A 282 -15.07 20.84 -7.44
CA ARG A 282 -14.49 21.83 -8.35
C ARG A 282 -13.84 21.18 -9.57
N TYR A 283 -13.03 20.15 -9.34
CA TYR A 283 -12.37 19.43 -10.43
C TYR A 283 -13.39 18.83 -11.42
N TYR A 284 -14.38 18.06 -10.94
CA TYR A 284 -15.37 17.45 -11.82
C TYR A 284 -16.29 18.49 -12.49
N THR A 285 -16.49 19.65 -11.87
CA THR A 285 -17.15 20.80 -12.51
C THR A 285 -16.35 21.32 -13.71
N VAL A 286 -15.02 21.37 -13.62
CA VAL A 286 -14.15 21.74 -14.74
C VAL A 286 -14.10 20.62 -15.77
N LYS A 287 -13.94 19.36 -15.34
CA LYS A 287 -13.93 18.19 -16.22
C LYS A 287 -15.20 18.12 -17.08
N LYS A 288 -16.36 18.41 -16.49
CA LYS A 288 -17.62 18.51 -17.22
C LYS A 288 -17.56 19.48 -18.40
N LYS A 289 -16.96 20.68 -18.19
CA LYS A 289 -16.80 21.70 -19.24
C LYS A 289 -15.80 21.25 -20.31
N LEU A 290 -14.67 20.67 -19.90
CA LEU A 290 -13.64 20.17 -20.82
C LEU A 290 -14.18 19.06 -21.74
N LEU A 291 -15.04 18.20 -21.21
CA LEU A 291 -15.70 17.14 -21.98
C LEU A 291 -16.92 17.65 -22.80
N GLY A 292 -17.32 18.91 -22.66
CA GLY A 292 -18.46 19.47 -23.34
C GLY A 292 -19.82 18.85 -22.97
N LEU A 293 -19.93 18.39 -21.70
CA LEU A 293 -21.12 17.67 -21.21
C LEU A 293 -21.98 18.56 -20.30
N ASP A 294 -23.28 18.39 -20.37
CA ASP A 294 -24.24 19.09 -19.49
C ASP A 294 -24.27 18.47 -18.09
N GLN A 295 -24.07 17.14 -18.00
CA GLN A 295 -24.08 16.38 -16.77
C GLN A 295 -23.05 15.25 -16.83
N LEU A 296 -22.30 15.04 -15.73
CA LEU A 296 -21.44 13.88 -15.53
C LEU A 296 -22.17 12.81 -14.72
N TYR A 297 -21.94 11.57 -15.10
CA TYR A 297 -22.40 10.38 -14.40
C TYR A 297 -21.19 9.50 -14.02
N GLU A 298 -21.40 8.44 -13.24
CA GLU A 298 -20.33 7.53 -12.80
C GLU A 298 -19.46 7.00 -13.95
N TRP A 299 -19.99 6.82 -15.16
CA TRP A 299 -19.22 6.39 -16.36
C TRP A 299 -18.38 7.51 -16.99
N ASP A 300 -18.56 8.75 -16.58
CA ASP A 300 -17.74 9.88 -17.05
C ASP A 300 -16.56 10.16 -16.11
N ARG A 301 -16.52 9.51 -14.94
CA ARG A 301 -15.49 9.73 -13.91
C ARG A 301 -14.08 9.55 -14.45
N TYR A 302 -13.85 8.51 -15.25
CA TYR A 302 -12.55 8.18 -15.84
C TYR A 302 -12.42 8.56 -17.32
N ALA A 303 -13.33 9.38 -17.85
CA ALA A 303 -13.24 9.85 -19.23
C ALA A 303 -11.91 10.59 -19.44
N PRO A 304 -11.11 10.24 -20.46
CA PRO A 304 -9.90 10.99 -20.77
C PRO A 304 -10.26 12.38 -21.26
N ILE A 305 -9.49 13.39 -20.84
CA ILE A 305 -9.74 14.79 -21.23
C ILE A 305 -9.11 15.08 -22.59
N GLU A 306 -7.91 14.60 -22.82
CA GLU A 306 -7.20 14.63 -24.11
C GLU A 306 -6.32 13.39 -24.26
N GLU A 307 -6.23 12.85 -25.47
CA GLU A 307 -5.25 11.82 -25.84
C GLU A 307 -3.92 12.47 -26.22
N VAL A 308 -3.25 13.12 -25.26
CA VAL A 308 -1.92 13.65 -25.50
C VAL A 308 -0.91 12.66 -24.93
N GLU A 309 -0.35 11.82 -25.80
CA GLU A 309 0.73 10.93 -25.43
C GLU A 309 2.09 11.62 -25.55
N ARG A 310 2.66 12.05 -24.42
CA ARG A 310 4.09 12.35 -24.36
C ARG A 310 4.85 11.03 -24.18
N GLN A 311 5.61 10.67 -25.20
CA GLN A 311 6.48 9.52 -25.15
C GLN A 311 7.86 9.91 -24.58
N LEU A 312 8.36 9.09 -23.67
CA LEU A 312 9.71 9.24 -23.08
C LEU A 312 10.53 8.00 -23.38
N THR A 313 11.79 8.18 -23.74
CA THR A 313 12.74 7.08 -23.72
C THR A 313 13.16 6.75 -22.28
N TRP A 314 13.69 5.55 -22.05
CA TRP A 314 14.23 5.16 -20.76
C TRP A 314 15.26 6.18 -20.21
N ASP A 315 16.18 6.64 -21.06
CA ASP A 315 17.18 7.62 -20.67
C ASP A 315 16.55 8.95 -20.24
N GLN A 316 15.49 9.39 -20.92
CA GLN A 316 14.77 10.60 -20.53
C GLN A 316 14.03 10.42 -19.19
N ALA A 317 13.38 9.28 -18.97
CA ALA A 317 12.72 8.98 -17.71
C ALA A 317 13.73 8.88 -16.55
N ARG A 318 14.86 8.17 -16.78
CA ARG A 318 15.98 8.12 -15.83
C ARG A 318 16.50 9.51 -15.48
N ASP A 319 16.84 10.32 -16.47
CA ASP A 319 17.42 11.64 -16.26
C ASP A 319 16.43 12.60 -15.55
N LEU A 320 15.13 12.43 -15.81
CA LEU A 320 14.08 13.16 -15.11
C LEU A 320 14.00 12.74 -13.63
N ALA A 321 13.84 11.46 -13.33
CA ALA A 321 13.71 10.96 -11.97
C ALA A 321 15.00 11.22 -11.16
N LEU A 322 16.14 10.71 -11.63
CA LEU A 322 17.43 10.87 -10.96
C LEU A 322 17.83 12.35 -10.76
N GLY A 323 17.62 13.17 -11.79
CA GLY A 323 17.90 14.60 -11.70
C GLY A 323 17.00 15.34 -10.70
N SER A 324 15.78 14.86 -10.46
CA SER A 324 14.88 15.40 -9.41
C SER A 324 15.43 15.11 -8.03
N TYR A 325 15.88 13.87 -7.76
CA TYR A 325 16.54 13.53 -6.50
C TYR A 325 17.84 14.28 -6.26
N HIS A 326 18.68 14.47 -7.29
CA HIS A 326 19.91 15.27 -7.18
C HIS A 326 19.65 16.75 -6.88
N ARG A 327 18.59 17.33 -7.47
CA ARG A 327 18.19 18.72 -7.17
C ARG A 327 17.68 18.87 -5.74
N PHE A 328 17.01 17.86 -5.23
CA PHE A 328 16.52 17.83 -3.85
C PHE A 328 17.70 17.69 -2.87
N SER A 329 18.57 16.69 -3.06
CA SER A 329 19.73 16.41 -2.20
C SER A 329 20.81 15.65 -2.97
N ALA A 330 22.05 16.09 -2.87
CA ALA A 330 23.20 15.37 -3.42
C ALA A 330 23.34 13.96 -2.79
N ARG A 331 23.00 13.81 -1.48
CA ARG A 331 23.02 12.53 -0.76
C ARG A 331 21.93 11.60 -1.28
N ALA A 332 20.69 12.07 -1.42
CA ALA A 332 19.59 11.29 -1.98
C ALA A 332 19.87 10.89 -3.43
N GLY A 333 20.30 11.85 -4.27
CA GLY A 333 20.66 11.60 -5.66
C GLY A 333 21.74 10.54 -5.82
N LYS A 334 22.76 10.52 -4.94
CA LYS A 334 23.80 9.49 -4.96
C LYS A 334 23.27 8.10 -4.61
N LEU A 335 22.40 7.98 -3.62
CA LEU A 335 21.79 6.71 -3.24
C LEU A 335 20.87 6.16 -4.35
N VAL A 336 20.14 7.05 -5.03
CA VAL A 336 19.29 6.69 -6.18
C VAL A 336 20.12 6.37 -7.42
N GLN A 337 21.27 7.02 -7.62
CA GLN A 337 22.19 6.72 -8.73
C GLN A 337 22.67 5.26 -8.72
N ASP A 338 22.89 4.67 -7.52
CA ASP A 338 23.34 3.29 -7.38
C ASP A 338 22.38 2.29 -8.08
N PHE A 339 21.08 2.58 -8.15
CA PHE A 339 20.08 1.73 -8.84
C PHE A 339 20.30 1.69 -10.37
N PHE A 340 20.88 2.71 -10.94
CA PHE A 340 21.20 2.79 -12.37
C PHE A 340 22.63 2.32 -12.69
N ASP A 341 23.54 2.47 -11.73
CA ASP A 341 24.94 2.04 -11.88
C ASP A 341 25.08 0.52 -11.66
N GLN A 342 24.15 -0.10 -10.95
CA GLN A 342 24.08 -1.53 -10.65
C GLN A 342 22.83 -2.16 -11.30
N PRO A 343 22.81 -3.48 -11.52
CA PRO A 343 21.67 -4.17 -12.13
C PRO A 343 20.54 -4.41 -11.11
N TRP A 344 19.99 -3.33 -10.53
CA TRP A 344 18.95 -3.40 -9.48
C TRP A 344 17.55 -3.08 -9.99
N ILE A 345 17.40 -2.75 -11.27
CA ILE A 345 16.11 -2.44 -11.90
C ILE A 345 15.81 -3.46 -12.99
N ASP A 346 14.57 -3.96 -13.03
CA ASP A 346 14.00 -4.69 -14.16
C ASP A 346 12.85 -3.89 -14.77
N ALA A 347 13.07 -3.29 -15.94
CA ALA A 347 12.16 -2.30 -16.50
C ALA A 347 11.33 -2.79 -17.69
N PRO A 348 11.73 -3.76 -18.55
CA PRO A 348 11.00 -4.05 -19.77
C PRO A 348 9.70 -4.80 -19.49
N VAL A 349 8.69 -4.53 -20.32
CA VAL A 349 7.50 -5.38 -20.45
C VAL A 349 7.92 -6.74 -21.02
N ALA A 350 7.45 -7.83 -20.42
CA ALA A 350 7.74 -9.18 -20.88
C ALA A 350 6.56 -10.13 -20.64
N ASP A 351 6.43 -11.14 -21.48
CA ASP A 351 5.42 -12.18 -21.32
C ASP A 351 5.65 -12.97 -20.02
N GLY A 352 4.58 -13.15 -19.24
CA GLY A 352 4.63 -13.84 -17.96
C GLY A 352 5.26 -13.04 -16.81
N LYS A 353 5.66 -11.80 -17.05
CA LYS A 353 6.05 -10.86 -15.98
C LYS A 353 4.82 -10.30 -15.28
N GLU A 354 4.90 -10.12 -13.98
CA GLU A 354 3.84 -9.50 -13.19
C GLU A 354 3.56 -8.06 -13.64
N SER A 355 2.29 -7.65 -13.59
CA SER A 355 1.88 -6.29 -13.94
C SER A 355 2.16 -5.31 -12.79
N GLY A 356 2.24 -4.02 -13.11
CA GLY A 356 2.50 -2.96 -12.12
C GLY A 356 3.99 -2.68 -11.94
N ALA A 357 4.32 -2.13 -10.77
CA ALA A 357 5.68 -1.81 -10.34
C ALA A 357 5.79 -2.01 -8.82
N TYR A 358 6.98 -2.24 -8.31
CA TYR A 358 7.28 -2.26 -6.88
C TYR A 358 8.79 -2.14 -6.62
N CYS A 359 9.14 -1.73 -5.42
CA CYS A 359 10.48 -1.85 -4.86
C CYS A 359 10.48 -2.92 -3.76
N ALA A 360 11.41 -3.86 -3.82
CA ALA A 360 11.54 -4.95 -2.87
C ALA A 360 12.84 -4.82 -2.06
N GLY A 361 12.73 -4.35 -0.83
CA GLY A 361 13.76 -4.49 0.20
C GLY A 361 13.49 -5.74 1.05
N ALA A 362 14.52 -6.36 1.59
CA ALA A 362 14.39 -7.54 2.43
C ALA A 362 14.94 -7.32 3.85
N THR A 363 16.19 -6.94 3.96
CA THR A 363 16.86 -6.66 5.24
C THR A 363 17.91 -5.57 5.04
N PRO A 364 18.46 -4.98 6.10
CA PRO A 364 19.53 -3.98 6.00
C PRO A 364 20.79 -4.45 5.24
N ARG A 365 20.98 -5.77 5.13
CA ARG A 365 22.18 -6.37 4.47
C ARG A 365 22.03 -6.52 2.97
N PHE A 366 20.82 -6.45 2.42
CA PHE A 366 20.55 -6.54 0.99
C PHE A 366 20.13 -5.17 0.44
N HIS A 367 20.58 -4.84 -0.76
CA HIS A 367 20.02 -3.70 -1.46
C HIS A 367 18.60 -4.01 -1.95
N PRO A 368 17.74 -3.01 -2.10
CA PRO A 368 16.43 -3.22 -2.69
C PRO A 368 16.51 -3.40 -4.21
N PHE A 369 15.51 -4.08 -4.78
CA PHE A 369 15.31 -4.30 -6.21
C PHE A 369 14.06 -3.60 -6.70
N VAL A 370 14.12 -2.93 -7.84
CA VAL A 370 12.97 -2.27 -8.47
C VAL A 370 12.47 -3.08 -9.65
N MET A 371 11.19 -3.39 -9.68
CA MET A 371 10.48 -3.94 -10.83
C MET A 371 9.50 -2.90 -11.37
N MET A 372 9.45 -2.75 -12.69
CA MET A 372 8.40 -1.99 -13.36
C MET A 372 8.13 -2.54 -14.77
N ASN A 373 7.08 -2.04 -15.41
CA ASN A 373 6.75 -2.33 -16.81
C ASN A 373 6.78 -1.02 -17.60
N PHE A 374 7.97 -0.64 -18.09
CA PHE A 374 8.18 0.62 -18.79
C PHE A 374 7.66 0.56 -20.22
N THR A 375 6.67 1.39 -20.55
CA THR A 375 6.02 1.47 -21.86
C THR A 375 6.37 2.75 -22.63
N GLY A 376 7.11 3.67 -22.00
CA GLY A 376 7.50 4.95 -22.57
C GLY A 376 6.50 6.08 -22.33
N LYS A 377 5.47 5.89 -21.52
CA LYS A 377 4.54 6.95 -21.13
C LYS A 377 5.16 7.87 -20.08
N PHE A 378 4.71 9.13 -20.03
CA PHE A 378 5.21 10.07 -19.00
C PHE A 378 4.96 9.54 -17.57
N ASN A 379 3.86 8.83 -17.37
CA ASN A 379 3.52 8.24 -16.07
C ASN A 379 4.54 7.18 -15.63
N ASP A 380 5.19 6.50 -16.57
CA ASP A 380 6.23 5.52 -16.22
C ASP A 380 7.45 6.19 -15.57
N ALA A 381 7.73 7.46 -15.89
CA ALA A 381 8.79 8.23 -15.22
C ALA A 381 8.40 8.61 -13.78
N LEU A 382 7.12 8.88 -13.53
CA LEU A 382 6.59 9.11 -12.18
C LEU A 382 6.61 7.82 -11.37
N THR A 383 6.18 6.70 -11.96
CA THR A 383 6.27 5.36 -11.35
C THR A 383 7.73 5.01 -11.02
N LEU A 384 8.67 5.26 -11.94
CA LEU A 384 10.11 5.05 -11.67
C LEU A 384 10.57 5.88 -10.47
N ALA A 385 10.18 7.15 -10.40
CA ALA A 385 10.53 8.02 -9.28
C ALA A 385 9.89 7.55 -7.96
N HIS A 386 8.68 7.02 -8.01
CA HIS A 386 7.97 6.43 -6.89
C HIS A 386 8.74 5.21 -6.34
N GLU A 387 9.06 4.23 -7.18
CA GLU A 387 9.77 3.02 -6.77
C GLU A 387 11.20 3.33 -6.27
N LEU A 388 11.87 4.29 -6.90
CA LEU A 388 13.16 4.79 -6.42
C LEU A 388 13.05 5.50 -5.07
N GLY A 389 11.89 6.07 -4.74
CA GLY A 389 11.61 6.64 -3.43
C GLY A 389 11.58 5.56 -2.34
N HIS A 390 10.90 4.44 -2.58
CA HIS A 390 10.97 3.27 -1.69
C HIS A 390 12.42 2.78 -1.55
N GLY A 391 13.14 2.67 -2.67
CA GLY A 391 14.56 2.28 -2.64
C GLY A 391 15.43 3.25 -1.86
N LEU A 392 15.20 4.54 -1.94
CA LEU A 392 15.87 5.56 -1.12
C LEU A 392 15.56 5.37 0.37
N HIS A 393 14.29 5.12 0.71
CA HIS A 393 13.86 4.87 2.09
C HIS A 393 14.61 3.68 2.68
N ASP A 394 14.59 2.55 1.99
CA ASP A 394 15.27 1.32 2.39
C ASP A 394 16.79 1.55 2.57
N ARG A 395 17.42 2.25 1.63
CA ARG A 395 18.86 2.58 1.72
C ARG A 395 19.20 3.47 2.91
N LEU A 396 18.32 4.39 3.29
CA LEU A 396 18.49 5.25 4.46
C LEU A 396 18.21 4.50 5.76
N ALA A 397 17.17 3.64 5.78
CA ALA A 397 16.80 2.82 6.92
C ALA A 397 17.76 1.65 7.19
N ALA A 398 18.67 1.33 6.25
CA ALA A 398 19.68 0.26 6.41
C ALA A 398 20.63 0.45 7.62
N ARG A 399 20.58 1.59 8.28
CA ARG A 399 21.27 1.84 9.56
C ARG A 399 20.58 1.22 10.77
N GLN A 400 19.31 0.81 10.63
CA GLN A 400 18.52 0.16 11.68
C GLN A 400 18.80 -1.33 11.73
N HIS A 401 18.45 -1.97 12.84
CA HIS A 401 18.41 -3.44 12.91
C HIS A 401 17.17 -3.97 12.16
N ILE A 402 17.15 -5.27 11.88
CA ILE A 402 16.18 -5.87 10.96
C ILE A 402 14.71 -5.68 11.40
N PHE A 403 14.44 -5.62 12.71
CA PHE A 403 13.07 -5.46 13.23
C PHE A 403 12.51 -4.03 13.02
N ASP A 404 13.40 -3.04 12.96
CA ASP A 404 13.07 -1.62 12.76
C ASP A 404 13.46 -1.11 11.36
N TYR A 405 13.86 -2.02 10.45
CA TYR A 405 14.26 -1.65 9.09
C TYR A 405 13.08 -1.17 8.25
N HIS A 406 12.00 -1.96 8.24
CA HIS A 406 10.80 -1.60 7.49
C HIS A 406 9.90 -0.68 8.31
N PRO A 407 9.51 0.48 7.77
CA PRO A 407 8.55 1.34 8.43
C PRO A 407 7.15 0.70 8.44
N PRO A 408 6.27 1.07 9.38
CA PRO A 408 4.87 0.69 9.33
C PRO A 408 4.20 1.23 8.06
N LEU A 409 3.09 0.59 7.64
CA LEU A 409 2.37 0.93 6.40
C LEU A 409 1.99 2.40 6.27
N THR A 410 1.73 3.07 7.40
CA THR A 410 1.43 4.50 7.46
C THR A 410 2.59 5.40 7.04
N LEU A 411 3.83 4.91 7.12
CA LEU A 411 5.05 5.62 6.70
C LEU A 411 5.63 5.10 5.38
N ALA A 412 5.14 3.96 4.87
CA ALA A 412 5.75 3.29 3.72
C ALA A 412 5.81 4.18 2.47
N GLU A 413 4.76 4.98 2.23
CA GLU A 413 4.66 5.85 1.04
C GLU A 413 5.36 7.21 1.21
N THR A 414 6.00 7.47 2.35
CA THR A 414 6.56 8.79 2.64
C THR A 414 7.63 9.21 1.63
N ALA A 415 8.49 8.29 1.22
CA ALA A 415 9.57 8.61 0.28
C ALA A 415 9.14 8.47 -1.19
N SER A 416 8.26 7.53 -1.49
CA SER A 416 7.79 7.24 -2.85
C SER A 416 6.96 8.39 -3.41
N VAL A 417 5.91 8.81 -2.70
CA VAL A 417 5.05 9.93 -3.10
C VAL A 417 5.82 11.26 -3.10
N PHE A 418 6.76 11.45 -2.16
CA PHE A 418 7.62 12.63 -2.15
C PHE A 418 8.53 12.71 -3.40
N GLY A 419 9.15 11.59 -3.78
CA GLY A 419 9.98 11.48 -4.99
C GLY A 419 9.18 11.65 -6.28
N GLU A 420 7.99 11.09 -6.32
CA GLU A 420 7.02 11.28 -7.41
C GLU A 420 6.67 12.76 -7.57
N GLN A 421 6.33 13.46 -6.46
CA GLN A 421 5.99 14.88 -6.49
C GLN A 421 7.17 15.78 -6.94
N LEU A 422 8.41 15.49 -6.48
CA LEU A 422 9.61 16.17 -6.97
C LEU A 422 9.75 16.05 -8.49
N THR A 423 9.48 14.86 -9.01
CA THR A 423 9.61 14.54 -10.42
C THR A 423 8.47 15.16 -11.23
N PHE A 424 7.27 15.15 -10.71
CA PHE A 424 6.10 15.78 -11.33
C PHE A 424 6.28 17.31 -11.43
N ASP A 425 6.68 17.99 -10.37
CA ASP A 425 6.93 19.44 -10.38
C ASP A 425 7.98 19.83 -11.42
N ARG A 426 9.04 19.01 -11.55
CA ARG A 426 10.07 19.21 -12.57
C ARG A 426 9.51 19.01 -13.98
N LEU A 427 8.77 17.94 -14.21
CA LEU A 427 8.16 17.62 -15.49
C LEU A 427 7.21 18.73 -15.93
N MET A 428 6.39 19.25 -15.03
CA MET A 428 5.48 20.37 -15.25
C MET A 428 6.20 21.68 -15.60
N ALA A 429 7.38 21.92 -14.97
CA ALA A 429 8.19 23.10 -15.24
C ALA A 429 8.91 23.05 -16.61
N GLU A 430 9.27 21.85 -17.06
CA GLU A 430 9.96 21.62 -18.34
C GLU A 430 8.99 21.50 -19.53
N GLU A 431 7.68 21.24 -19.29
CA GLU A 431 6.68 21.12 -20.35
C GLU A 431 6.16 22.48 -20.84
N GLY A 432 6.32 22.73 -22.13
CA GLY A 432 5.92 24.00 -22.77
C GLY A 432 4.50 24.00 -23.35
N ASP A 433 3.93 22.83 -23.69
CA ASP A 433 2.60 22.73 -24.29
C ASP A 433 1.51 22.75 -23.18
N ALA A 434 0.62 23.74 -23.24
CA ALA A 434 -0.44 23.93 -22.25
C ALA A 434 -1.44 22.75 -22.22
N ARG A 435 -1.68 22.09 -23.35
CA ARG A 435 -2.60 20.93 -23.44
C ARG A 435 -1.96 19.71 -22.80
N VAL A 436 -0.66 19.47 -23.05
CA VAL A 436 0.09 18.39 -22.39
C VAL A 436 0.10 18.60 -20.88
N ARG A 437 0.39 19.83 -20.42
CA ARG A 437 0.34 20.18 -19.00
C ARG A 437 -1.05 19.96 -18.38
N LEU A 438 -2.12 20.32 -19.09
CA LEU A 438 -3.49 20.07 -18.63
C LEU A 438 -3.77 18.58 -18.48
N ALA A 439 -3.43 17.76 -19.48
CA ALA A 439 -3.63 16.32 -19.44
C ALA A 439 -2.86 15.67 -18.28
N MET A 440 -1.59 16.06 -18.08
CA MET A 440 -0.76 15.57 -16.97
C MET A 440 -1.33 15.94 -15.60
N LEU A 441 -1.77 17.20 -15.41
CA LEU A 441 -2.41 17.65 -14.18
C LEU A 441 -3.69 16.88 -13.90
N CYS A 442 -4.56 16.71 -14.91
CA CYS A 442 -5.79 15.96 -14.75
C CYS A 442 -5.53 14.51 -14.33
N HIS A 443 -4.53 13.86 -14.92
CA HIS A 443 -4.14 12.51 -14.56
C HIS A 443 -3.69 12.45 -13.09
N GLN A 444 -2.77 13.32 -12.67
CA GLN A 444 -2.24 13.36 -11.31
C GLN A 444 -3.32 13.66 -10.26
N VAL A 445 -4.24 14.59 -10.57
CA VAL A 445 -5.38 14.91 -9.71
C VAL A 445 -6.32 13.70 -9.56
N GLU A 446 -6.63 13.00 -10.66
CA GLU A 446 -7.52 11.83 -10.63
C GLU A 446 -6.91 10.65 -9.86
N ASP A 447 -5.61 10.42 -9.98
CA ASP A 447 -4.90 9.39 -9.23
C ASP A 447 -4.85 9.72 -7.72
N ALA A 448 -4.57 10.98 -7.37
CA ALA A 448 -4.64 11.44 -5.99
C ALA A 448 -6.07 11.34 -5.42
N PHE A 449 -7.10 11.65 -6.21
CA PHE A 449 -8.49 11.47 -5.78
C PHE A 449 -8.84 9.99 -5.55
N ALA A 450 -8.33 9.10 -6.38
CA ALA A 450 -8.51 7.66 -6.21
C ALA A 450 -7.82 7.11 -4.95
N THR A 451 -6.67 7.69 -4.59
CA THR A 451 -5.85 7.23 -3.47
C THR A 451 -6.23 7.89 -2.14
N ILE A 452 -6.71 9.13 -2.15
CA ILE A 452 -7.03 9.88 -0.93
C ILE A 452 -8.55 9.93 -0.72
N PHE A 453 -9.26 10.67 -1.54
CA PHE A 453 -10.68 10.98 -1.31
C PHE A 453 -11.59 9.75 -1.42
N ARG A 454 -11.39 8.93 -2.45
CA ARG A 454 -12.15 7.69 -2.60
C ARG A 454 -11.88 6.70 -1.47
N GLN A 455 -10.64 6.57 -1.00
CA GLN A 455 -10.31 5.66 0.09
C GLN A 455 -10.93 6.14 1.41
N VAL A 456 -10.97 7.45 1.66
CA VAL A 456 -11.67 7.99 2.82
C VAL A 456 -13.20 7.79 2.68
N ALA A 457 -13.78 7.99 1.49
CA ALA A 457 -15.20 7.67 1.26
C ALA A 457 -15.50 6.18 1.51
N MET A 458 -14.60 5.26 1.12
CA MET A 458 -14.67 3.83 1.43
C MET A 458 -14.55 3.56 2.93
N ASN A 459 -13.66 4.25 3.64
CA ASN A 459 -13.57 4.15 5.10
C ASN A 459 -14.87 4.59 5.78
N ARG A 460 -15.52 5.68 5.30
CA ARG A 460 -16.81 6.12 5.81
C ARG A 460 -17.94 5.13 5.53
N PHE A 461 -17.86 4.41 4.39
CA PHE A 461 -18.76 3.30 4.12
C PHE A 461 -18.56 2.16 5.12
N GLU A 462 -17.33 1.72 5.36
CA GLU A 462 -17.04 0.67 6.34
C GLU A 462 -17.53 1.07 7.75
N ASP A 463 -17.23 2.30 8.18
CA ASP A 463 -17.66 2.82 9.47
C ASP A 463 -19.17 2.74 9.64
N ALA A 464 -19.92 3.24 8.67
CA ALA A 464 -21.37 3.19 8.68
C ALA A 464 -21.92 1.75 8.62
N ALA A 465 -21.31 0.87 7.83
CA ALA A 465 -21.71 -0.53 7.71
C ALA A 465 -21.44 -1.30 9.02
N HIS A 466 -20.27 -1.11 9.66
CA HIS A 466 -19.96 -1.70 10.97
C HIS A 466 -20.92 -1.19 12.06
N ALA A 467 -21.20 0.12 12.11
CA ALA A 467 -22.14 0.70 13.05
C ALA A 467 -23.58 0.17 12.86
N ALA A 468 -24.05 0.15 11.61
CA ALA A 468 -25.39 -0.37 11.27
C ALA A 468 -25.51 -1.87 11.61
N ARG A 469 -24.49 -2.68 11.28
CA ARG A 469 -24.48 -4.12 11.58
C ARG A 469 -24.56 -4.39 13.08
N ARG A 470 -23.87 -3.59 13.90
CA ARG A 470 -23.85 -3.73 15.37
C ARG A 470 -25.17 -3.32 16.02
N THR A 471 -25.89 -2.37 15.44
CA THR A 471 -27.11 -1.80 16.02
C THR A 471 -28.40 -2.33 15.45
N GLN A 472 -28.42 -2.70 14.16
CA GLN A 472 -29.63 -3.11 13.42
C GLN A 472 -29.66 -4.61 13.10
N GLY A 473 -28.55 -5.33 13.27
CA GLY A 473 -28.43 -6.74 12.90
C GLY A 473 -27.98 -6.92 11.44
N GLU A 474 -28.42 -8.00 10.77
CA GLU A 474 -28.05 -8.31 9.40
C GLU A 474 -28.57 -7.25 8.42
N LEU A 475 -27.69 -6.78 7.52
CA LEU A 475 -27.99 -5.74 6.54
C LEU A 475 -28.35 -6.35 5.20
N SER A 476 -29.38 -5.82 4.54
CA SER A 476 -29.73 -6.18 3.17
C SER A 476 -28.76 -5.57 2.15
N SER A 477 -28.80 -6.10 0.91
CA SER A 477 -28.05 -5.51 -0.21
C SER A 477 -28.41 -4.05 -0.46
N ASP A 478 -29.71 -3.71 -0.31
CA ASP A 478 -30.21 -2.35 -0.54
C ASP A 478 -29.73 -1.38 0.56
N GLN A 479 -29.68 -1.83 1.82
CA GLN A 479 -29.15 -1.03 2.91
C GLN A 479 -27.65 -0.74 2.70
N LEU A 480 -26.86 -1.77 2.36
CA LEU A 480 -25.43 -1.59 2.06
C LEU A 480 -25.22 -0.72 0.82
N GLY A 481 -26.00 -0.94 -0.25
CA GLY A 481 -25.96 -0.09 -1.44
C GLY A 481 -26.31 1.37 -1.16
N GLY A 482 -27.32 1.61 -0.34
CA GLY A 482 -27.72 2.96 0.08
C GLY A 482 -26.62 3.68 0.89
N ILE A 483 -26.00 3.00 1.85
CA ILE A 483 -24.86 3.53 2.61
C ILE A 483 -23.69 3.84 1.66
N TRP A 484 -23.37 2.91 0.75
CA TRP A 484 -22.30 3.09 -0.23
C TRP A 484 -22.53 4.33 -1.09
N GLN A 485 -23.70 4.45 -1.69
CA GLN A 485 -24.03 5.56 -2.56
C GLN A 485 -24.01 6.89 -1.83
N GLU A 486 -24.54 6.96 -0.60
CA GLU A 486 -24.50 8.16 0.25
C GLU A 486 -23.06 8.65 0.48
N LYS A 487 -22.16 7.73 0.89
CA LYS A 487 -20.78 8.10 1.25
C LYS A 487 -19.93 8.46 0.03
N VAL A 488 -20.15 7.78 -1.10
CA VAL A 488 -19.41 8.08 -2.34
C VAL A 488 -19.97 9.33 -3.03
N GLN A 489 -21.31 9.53 -3.04
CA GLN A 489 -21.90 10.74 -3.59
C GLN A 489 -21.47 12.01 -2.83
N ALA A 490 -21.32 11.92 -1.50
CA ALA A 490 -20.85 13.04 -0.68
C ALA A 490 -19.50 13.61 -1.16
N MET A 491 -18.62 12.73 -1.68
CA MET A 491 -17.33 13.15 -2.22
C MET A 491 -17.45 13.99 -3.51
N PHE A 492 -18.48 13.73 -4.33
CA PHE A 492 -18.68 14.42 -5.62
C PHE A 492 -19.59 15.66 -5.52
N GLY A 493 -20.33 15.81 -4.42
CA GLY A 493 -21.36 16.85 -4.31
C GLY A 493 -22.33 16.78 -5.50
N ASP A 494 -22.59 17.93 -6.13
CA ASP A 494 -23.47 18.05 -7.32
C ASP A 494 -22.70 17.97 -8.65
N SER A 495 -21.38 17.77 -8.62
CA SER A 495 -20.55 17.81 -9.83
C SER A 495 -20.65 16.56 -10.70
N LEU A 496 -20.96 15.40 -10.09
CA LEU A 496 -21.13 14.11 -10.73
C LEU A 496 -22.27 13.35 -10.05
N GLU A 497 -23.17 12.79 -10.83
CA GLU A 497 -24.32 12.03 -10.35
C GLU A 497 -24.01 10.52 -10.37
N LEU A 498 -24.22 9.85 -9.26
CA LEU A 498 -24.23 8.39 -9.16
C LEU A 498 -25.66 7.90 -9.34
N THR A 499 -25.90 7.07 -10.35
CA THR A 499 -27.22 6.51 -10.60
C THR A 499 -27.49 5.30 -9.66
N GLU A 500 -28.71 4.75 -9.68
CA GLU A 500 -29.05 3.51 -8.95
C GLU A 500 -28.20 2.30 -9.42
N ASP A 501 -27.58 2.39 -10.59
CA ASP A 501 -26.68 1.36 -11.10
C ASP A 501 -25.35 1.29 -10.33
N HIS A 502 -25.01 2.33 -9.56
CA HIS A 502 -23.83 2.34 -8.70
C HIS A 502 -24.04 1.65 -7.34
N LEU A 503 -25.29 1.35 -6.94
CA LEU A 503 -25.61 0.72 -5.66
C LEU A 503 -24.84 -0.60 -5.36
N PRO A 504 -24.64 -1.54 -6.31
CA PRO A 504 -23.93 -2.79 -6.04
C PRO A 504 -22.40 -2.69 -6.08
N TRP A 505 -21.80 -1.55 -6.38
CA TRP A 505 -20.35 -1.40 -6.62
C TRP A 505 -19.46 -1.56 -5.37
N TRP A 506 -20.02 -1.50 -4.16
CA TRP A 506 -19.28 -1.89 -2.95
C TRP A 506 -18.91 -3.38 -2.96
N SER A 507 -19.70 -4.22 -3.65
CA SER A 507 -19.72 -5.67 -3.48
C SER A 507 -18.57 -6.42 -4.16
N TYR A 508 -17.66 -5.74 -4.87
CA TYR A 508 -16.43 -6.33 -5.40
C TYR A 508 -15.15 -5.79 -4.74
N VAL A 509 -15.28 -4.88 -3.78
CA VAL A 509 -14.14 -4.28 -3.08
C VAL A 509 -13.60 -5.29 -2.04
N GLY A 510 -12.54 -6.01 -2.43
CA GLY A 510 -11.95 -7.08 -1.61
C GLY A 510 -11.40 -6.61 -0.26
N HIS A 511 -11.01 -5.34 -0.14
CA HIS A 511 -10.46 -4.77 1.11
C HIS A 511 -11.43 -4.91 2.28
N PHE A 512 -12.72 -4.65 2.08
CA PHE A 512 -13.74 -4.73 3.13
C PHE A 512 -13.87 -6.13 3.76
N ILE A 513 -13.47 -7.15 3.01
CA ILE A 513 -13.59 -8.55 3.41
C ILE A 513 -12.27 -9.10 3.95
N ARG A 514 -11.16 -8.84 3.23
CA ARG A 514 -9.84 -9.38 3.56
C ARG A 514 -9.19 -8.66 4.72
N VAL A 515 -9.32 -7.34 4.74
CA VAL A 515 -8.57 -6.47 5.65
C VAL A 515 -9.45 -5.30 6.11
N PRO A 516 -10.51 -5.54 6.90
CA PRO A 516 -11.40 -4.48 7.36
C PRO A 516 -10.65 -3.31 7.99
N GLY A 517 -11.06 -2.10 7.64
CA GLY A 517 -10.45 -0.87 8.14
C GLY A 517 -9.12 -0.47 7.50
N TYR A 518 -8.66 -1.18 6.47
CA TYR A 518 -7.35 -0.90 5.86
C TYR A 518 -7.31 0.35 4.98
N VAL A 519 -8.43 0.66 4.31
CA VAL A 519 -8.42 1.60 3.15
C VAL A 519 -7.93 3.01 3.49
N TYR A 520 -8.11 3.49 4.72
CA TYR A 520 -7.60 4.81 5.10
C TYR A 520 -6.07 4.90 5.03
N ALA A 521 -5.35 3.77 5.17
CA ALA A 521 -3.89 3.76 5.16
C ALA A 521 -3.30 4.30 3.84
N TYR A 522 -4.02 4.13 2.73
CA TYR A 522 -3.64 4.74 1.45
C TYR A 522 -3.65 6.27 1.52
N ALA A 523 -4.74 6.85 2.04
CA ALA A 523 -4.84 8.28 2.22
C ALA A 523 -3.84 8.81 3.26
N PHE A 524 -3.61 8.04 4.32
CA PHE A 524 -2.66 8.37 5.38
C PHE A 524 -1.24 8.53 4.83
N GLY A 525 -0.71 7.48 4.19
CA GLY A 525 0.66 7.50 3.64
C GLY A 525 0.85 8.58 2.57
N ASN A 526 -0.14 8.74 1.67
CA ASN A 526 -0.07 9.73 0.60
C ASN A 526 -0.10 11.17 1.15
N LEU A 527 -1.06 11.49 2.03
CA LEU A 527 -1.15 12.85 2.60
C LEU A 527 -0.02 13.16 3.58
N LEU A 528 0.51 12.17 4.29
CA LEU A 528 1.70 12.36 5.11
C LEU A 528 2.89 12.80 4.24
N ALA A 529 3.13 12.10 3.14
CA ALA A 529 4.18 12.46 2.19
C ALA A 529 3.98 13.87 1.60
N LEU A 530 2.75 14.20 1.16
CA LEU A 530 2.42 15.52 0.62
C LEU A 530 2.54 16.63 1.68
N SER A 531 2.19 16.36 2.94
CA SER A 531 2.35 17.32 4.04
C SER A 531 3.82 17.61 4.34
N LEU A 532 4.68 16.58 4.33
CA LEU A 532 6.13 16.74 4.43
C LEU A 532 6.71 17.48 3.21
N TYR A 533 6.17 17.19 2.00
CA TYR A 533 6.56 17.89 0.79
C TYR A 533 6.17 19.38 0.85
N GLN A 534 4.97 19.69 1.33
CA GLN A 534 4.56 21.08 1.56
C GLN A 534 5.48 21.77 2.57
N ARG A 535 5.87 21.07 3.64
CA ARG A 535 6.84 21.58 4.62
C ARG A 535 8.20 21.88 3.97
N TYR A 536 8.68 20.98 3.10
CA TYR A 536 9.90 21.23 2.31
C TYR A 536 9.76 22.48 1.43
N ARG A 537 8.63 22.69 0.78
CA ARG A 537 8.40 23.90 -0.05
C ARG A 537 8.40 25.18 0.77
N GLU A 538 7.98 25.14 2.02
CA GLU A 538 7.94 26.28 2.94
C GLU A 538 9.31 26.60 3.55
N VAL A 539 10.05 25.59 3.98
CA VAL A 539 11.33 25.74 4.69
C VAL A 539 12.52 25.77 3.71
N GLY A 540 12.41 25.05 2.60
CA GLY A 540 13.47 24.95 1.60
C GLY A 540 14.58 23.97 2.00
N PRO A 541 15.85 24.25 1.56
CA PRO A 541 16.97 23.33 1.74
C PRO A 541 17.30 22.96 3.19
N ASP A 542 16.93 23.78 4.14
CA ASP A 542 17.18 23.52 5.57
C ASP A 542 16.37 22.32 6.10
N PHE A 543 15.29 21.94 5.41
CA PHE A 543 14.47 20.77 5.76
C PHE A 543 15.04 19.44 5.24
N VAL A 544 15.96 19.48 4.26
CA VAL A 544 16.42 18.28 3.52
C VAL A 544 17.05 17.23 4.44
N GLU A 545 18.02 17.60 5.26
CA GLU A 545 18.68 16.62 6.16
C GLU A 545 17.72 16.12 7.24
N THR A 546 16.83 16.97 7.76
CA THR A 546 15.76 16.57 8.69
C THR A 546 14.86 15.50 8.07
N TYR A 547 14.49 15.66 6.80
CA TYR A 547 13.68 14.68 6.08
C TYR A 547 14.44 13.37 5.80
N LEU A 548 15.72 13.44 5.41
CA LEU A 548 16.54 12.24 5.20
C LEU A 548 16.77 11.47 6.52
N ASP A 549 16.92 12.17 7.63
CA ASP A 549 17.02 11.54 8.95
C ASP A 549 15.69 10.92 9.40
N PHE A 550 14.56 11.57 9.08
CA PHE A 550 13.22 11.00 9.27
C PHE A 550 13.08 9.65 8.53
N LEU A 551 13.42 9.59 7.25
CA LEU A 551 13.41 8.34 6.48
C LEU A 551 14.36 7.30 7.05
N GLY A 552 15.54 7.71 7.47
CA GLY A 552 16.54 6.82 8.04
C GLY A 552 16.17 6.25 9.41
N ALA A 553 15.11 6.73 10.05
CA ALA A 553 14.56 6.11 11.25
C ALA A 553 13.86 4.77 10.94
N GLY A 554 13.44 4.53 9.70
CA GLY A 554 12.73 3.31 9.34
C GLY A 554 11.49 3.10 10.21
N GLY A 555 11.37 1.93 10.84
CA GLY A 555 10.33 1.56 11.80
C GLY A 555 10.75 1.68 13.26
N SER A 556 11.83 2.41 13.59
CA SER A 556 12.35 2.48 14.97
C SER A 556 11.56 3.38 15.91
N GLN A 557 10.56 4.09 15.39
CA GLN A 557 9.68 4.99 16.14
C GLN A 557 8.27 4.95 15.55
N ALA A 558 7.27 5.16 16.41
CA ALA A 558 5.89 5.28 15.95
C ALA A 558 5.70 6.51 15.03
N PRO A 559 4.78 6.47 14.06
CA PRO A 559 4.54 7.57 13.11
C PRO A 559 4.32 8.93 13.76
N ASP A 560 3.59 8.97 14.87
CA ASP A 560 3.32 10.21 15.61
C ASP A 560 4.57 10.79 16.27
N GLU A 561 5.44 9.95 16.83
CA GLU A 561 6.72 10.37 17.40
C GLU A 561 7.65 10.92 16.32
N LEU A 562 7.70 10.21 15.18
CA LEU A 562 8.54 10.59 14.05
C LEU A 562 8.09 11.93 13.44
N VAL A 563 6.78 12.13 13.27
CA VAL A 563 6.24 13.40 12.74
C VAL A 563 6.44 14.56 13.73
N ARG A 564 6.33 14.29 15.05
CA ARG A 564 6.66 15.32 16.06
C ARG A 564 8.14 15.71 16.03
N SER A 565 9.04 14.80 15.71
CA SER A 565 10.49 15.11 15.60
C SER A 565 10.80 16.15 14.53
N VAL A 566 9.95 16.28 13.51
CA VAL A 566 10.04 17.30 12.45
C VAL A 566 9.15 18.52 12.71
N GLY A 567 8.61 18.64 13.92
CA GLY A 567 7.81 19.79 14.39
C GLY A 567 6.38 19.82 13.88
N MET A 568 5.79 18.64 13.58
CA MET A 568 4.43 18.50 13.07
C MET A 568 3.63 17.52 13.98
N ASP A 569 2.30 17.46 13.81
CA ASP A 569 1.42 16.60 14.63
C ASP A 569 0.32 15.99 13.76
N ILE A 570 0.30 14.65 13.65
CA ILE A 570 -0.72 13.92 12.86
C ILE A 570 -2.11 13.91 13.50
N THR A 571 -2.24 14.30 14.76
CA THR A 571 -3.54 14.46 15.42
C THR A 571 -4.18 15.84 15.15
N ASP A 572 -3.41 16.77 14.57
CA ASP A 572 -3.91 18.06 14.11
C ASP A 572 -4.47 17.95 12.68
N PRO A 573 -5.77 18.22 12.44
CA PRO A 573 -6.32 18.29 11.08
C PRO A 573 -5.57 19.23 10.14
N GLY A 574 -4.94 20.29 10.68
CA GLY A 574 -4.11 21.24 9.92
C GLY A 574 -2.88 20.61 9.26
N PHE A 575 -2.34 19.53 9.86
CA PHE A 575 -1.27 18.74 9.25
C PHE A 575 -1.72 18.11 7.92
N TRP A 576 -2.87 17.48 7.91
CA TRP A 576 -3.45 16.84 6.73
C TRP A 576 -3.91 17.85 5.67
N ASP A 577 -4.44 19.01 6.11
CA ASP A 577 -4.82 20.10 5.20
C ASP A 577 -3.61 20.69 4.46
N ALA A 578 -2.41 20.63 5.03
CA ALA A 578 -1.19 21.05 4.35
C ALA A 578 -0.92 20.22 3.08
N GLY A 579 -1.09 18.90 3.14
CA GLY A 579 -1.01 18.02 1.97
C GLY A 579 -2.15 18.26 0.97
N LEU A 580 -3.37 18.46 1.45
CA LEU A 580 -4.54 18.74 0.62
C LEU A 580 -4.42 20.08 -0.15
N LYS A 581 -3.68 21.06 0.36
CA LYS A 581 -3.40 22.32 -0.35
C LYS A 581 -2.60 22.11 -1.64
N ILE A 582 -1.77 21.08 -1.73
CA ILE A 582 -1.06 20.73 -2.97
C ILE A 582 -2.08 20.34 -4.03
N LEU A 583 -3.03 19.47 -3.69
CA LEU A 583 -4.10 19.04 -4.60
C LEU A 583 -5.02 20.18 -5.00
N ASP A 584 -5.39 21.05 -4.06
CA ASP A 584 -6.16 22.26 -4.32
C ASP A 584 -5.43 23.18 -5.31
N GLY A 585 -4.11 23.33 -5.15
CA GLY A 585 -3.27 24.09 -6.09
C GLY A 585 -3.20 23.45 -7.48
N MET A 586 -3.18 22.11 -7.59
CA MET A 586 -3.26 21.42 -8.88
C MET A 586 -4.62 21.63 -9.56
N VAL A 587 -5.73 21.53 -8.81
CA VAL A 587 -7.07 21.79 -9.34
C VAL A 587 -7.20 23.24 -9.80
N ALA A 588 -6.67 24.22 -9.07
CA ALA A 588 -6.64 25.61 -9.49
C ALA A 588 -5.87 25.81 -10.81
N GLN A 589 -4.76 25.09 -11.01
CA GLN A 589 -4.04 25.12 -12.29
C GLN A 589 -4.85 24.49 -13.43
N VAL A 590 -5.59 23.40 -13.17
CA VAL A 590 -6.55 22.83 -14.17
C VAL A 590 -7.62 23.86 -14.53
N GLU A 591 -8.21 24.55 -13.53
CA GLU A 591 -9.18 25.62 -13.76
C GLU A 591 -8.63 26.74 -14.64
N ASP A 592 -7.37 27.13 -14.42
CA ASP A 592 -6.74 28.22 -15.21
C ASP A 592 -6.38 27.78 -16.63
N LEU A 593 -5.82 26.58 -16.81
CA LEU A 593 -5.48 26.04 -18.13
C LEU A 593 -6.73 25.76 -18.97
N SER A 594 -7.86 25.40 -18.33
CA SER A 594 -9.14 25.14 -19.01
C SER A 594 -9.82 26.39 -19.62
N LYS A 595 -9.34 27.59 -19.32
CA LYS A 595 -9.86 28.85 -19.85
C LYS A 595 -9.23 29.23 -21.18
N ASN A 596 -8.12 28.62 -21.56
CA ASN A 596 -7.34 28.90 -22.76
C ASN A 596 -7.56 27.83 -23.84
#